data_762d18b67f512dd80425caa2aab18863
#
_entry.id   762d18b67f512dd80425caa2aab18863
#
_cell.length_a   1.000
_cell.length_b   1.000
_cell.length_c   1.000
_cell.angle_alpha   90.00
_cell.angle_beta   90.00
_cell.angle_gamma   90.00
#
_symmetry.space_group_name_H-M   'P 1'
#
loop_
_entity.id
_entity.type
_entity.pdbx_description
1 polymer ?
#
loop_
_entity_poly.entity_id
_entity_poly.type
_entity_poly.pdbx_seq_one_letter_code
_entity_poly.pdbx_strand_id
1 'polypeptide(L)'
;LSAPEVPIMDGSAGPFVFLLQSAGIDEQAKAKRFVRIKKSITVRDGDKWARFEPFDGFKVGFSIDFDHPMFAKRTSSSEIDFSTTSFVKEVSRARTFGFTKDVEMMRSRGLGLGGSMDNVIVVDDSRVLNAEGLRYVHRASNLEDVFIKLTGRELRD
;
A
#
# COMPACT_ATOMS: atom_id res chain seq x y z
N LEU A 1 9.78 -3.25 18.97
CA LEU A 1 9.06 -4.45 18.59
C LEU A 1 9.67 -5.65 19.27
N SER A 2 8.85 -6.47 19.90
CA SER A 2 9.29 -7.68 20.62
C SER A 2 8.98 -8.98 19.85
N ALA A 3 8.47 -8.87 18.64
CA ALA A 3 8.10 -9.97 17.77
C ALA A 3 8.74 -9.82 16.37
N PRO A 4 8.89 -10.89 15.60
CA PRO A 4 9.47 -10.84 14.25
C PRO A 4 8.58 -10.11 13.23
N GLU A 5 7.28 -9.99 13.47
CA GLU A 5 6.33 -9.30 12.60
C GLU A 5 5.69 -8.12 13.31
N VAL A 6 5.40 -7.05 12.57
CA VAL A 6 4.55 -5.95 13.03
C VAL A 6 3.10 -6.45 13.11
N PRO A 7 2.33 -6.11 14.16
CA PRO A 7 0.91 -6.47 14.21
C PRO A 7 0.16 -5.99 12.97
N ILE A 8 -0.64 -6.85 12.36
CA ILE A 8 -1.37 -6.50 11.13
C ILE A 8 -2.52 -5.52 11.39
N MET A 9 -3.08 -5.52 12.59
CA MET A 9 -4.24 -4.71 12.97
C MET A 9 -5.42 -4.91 12.01
N ASP A 10 -5.94 -3.84 11.42
CA ASP A 10 -6.98 -3.88 10.39
C ASP A 10 -6.43 -4.03 8.96
N GLY A 11 -5.14 -4.29 8.81
CA GLY A 11 -4.44 -4.41 7.53
C GLY A 11 -4.00 -3.10 6.92
N SER A 12 -4.22 -1.96 7.58
CA SER A 12 -3.81 -0.63 7.13
C SER A 12 -2.84 0.04 8.10
N ALA A 13 -2.26 1.19 7.71
CA ALA A 13 -1.47 2.03 8.60
C ALA A 13 -2.33 2.91 9.53
N GLY A 14 -3.64 2.96 9.33
CA GLY A 14 -4.56 3.84 10.06
C GLY A 14 -4.46 3.71 11.58
N PRO A 15 -4.56 2.51 12.18
CA PRO A 15 -4.44 2.31 13.61
C PRO A 15 -3.09 2.79 14.18
N PHE A 16 -1.99 2.58 13.46
CA PHE A 16 -0.66 3.04 13.89
C PHE A 16 -0.55 4.55 13.83
N VAL A 17 -1.08 5.18 12.78
CA VAL A 17 -1.15 6.65 12.69
C VAL A 17 -1.94 7.22 13.84
N PHE A 18 -3.09 6.63 14.17
CA PHE A 18 -3.90 7.05 15.32
C PHE A 18 -3.13 6.94 16.63
N LEU A 19 -2.44 5.83 16.87
CA LEU A 19 -1.63 5.63 18.08
C LEU A 19 -0.50 6.65 18.19
N LEU A 20 0.23 6.90 17.10
CA LEU A 20 1.31 7.90 17.07
C LEU A 20 0.79 9.32 17.32
N GLN A 21 -0.32 9.70 16.68
CA GLN A 21 -0.94 11.00 16.90
C GLN A 21 -1.47 11.16 18.33
N SER A 22 -2.04 10.10 18.91
CA SER A 22 -2.54 10.12 20.28
C SER A 22 -1.42 10.22 21.31
N ALA A 23 -0.24 9.63 21.02
CA ALA A 23 0.95 9.76 21.85
C ALA A 23 1.56 11.18 21.81
N GLY A 24 1.27 11.93 20.75
CA GLY A 24 1.85 13.24 20.49
C GLY A 24 3.14 13.17 19.69
N ILE A 25 3.50 14.30 19.08
CA ILE A 25 4.72 14.47 18.29
C ILE A 25 5.43 15.72 18.79
N ASP A 26 6.66 15.55 19.31
CA ASP A 26 7.49 16.64 19.75
C ASP A 26 8.48 17.04 18.66
N GLU A 27 8.53 18.31 18.34
CA GLU A 27 9.54 18.85 17.42
C GLU A 27 10.91 18.94 18.10
N GLN A 28 11.91 18.34 17.48
CA GLN A 28 13.29 18.39 17.99
C GLN A 28 14.01 19.66 17.53
N ALA A 29 14.91 20.16 18.36
CA ALA A 29 15.69 21.37 18.05
C ALA A 29 16.70 21.20 16.90
N LYS A 30 17.06 19.97 16.54
CA LYS A 30 17.98 19.68 15.44
C LYS A 30 17.25 19.68 14.09
N ALA A 31 17.84 20.40 13.12
CA ALA A 31 17.38 20.37 11.75
C ALA A 31 17.40 18.95 11.18
N LYS A 32 16.35 18.59 10.45
CA LYS A 32 16.23 17.32 9.75
C LYS A 32 17.25 17.23 8.61
N ARG A 33 17.86 16.07 8.43
CA ARG A 33 18.74 15.82 7.28
C ARG A 33 17.90 15.45 6.07
N PHE A 34 18.19 16.07 4.93
CA PHE A 34 17.54 15.78 3.65
C PHE A 34 18.56 15.32 2.62
N VAL A 35 18.13 14.43 1.74
CA VAL A 35 18.85 14.10 0.52
C VAL A 35 18.14 14.80 -0.64
N ARG A 36 18.83 15.74 -1.28
CA ARG A 36 18.31 16.46 -2.44
C ARG A 36 18.80 15.81 -3.73
N ILE A 37 17.89 15.35 -4.55
CA ILE A 37 18.19 14.78 -5.85
C ILE A 37 18.56 15.92 -6.83
N LYS A 38 19.76 15.89 -7.39
CA LYS A 38 20.29 16.92 -8.31
C LYS A 38 20.14 16.56 -9.78
N LYS A 39 20.06 15.28 -10.10
CA LYS A 39 19.91 14.75 -11.45
C LYS A 39 19.12 13.46 -11.43
N SER A 40 18.48 13.12 -12.53
CA SER A 40 17.78 11.85 -12.66
C SER A 40 18.75 10.69 -12.59
N ILE A 41 18.42 9.69 -11.79
CA ILE A 41 19.19 8.45 -11.60
C ILE A 41 18.23 7.29 -11.75
N THR A 42 18.51 6.39 -12.68
CA THR A 42 17.68 5.21 -12.93
C THR A 42 18.49 3.94 -12.71
N VAL A 43 17.93 3.00 -12.01
CA VAL A 43 18.44 1.64 -11.86
C VAL A 43 17.45 0.69 -12.53
N ARG A 44 17.98 -0.32 -13.26
CA ARG A 44 17.16 -1.33 -13.95
C ARG A 44 17.62 -2.73 -13.57
N ASP A 45 16.65 -3.63 -13.52
CA ASP A 45 16.84 -5.06 -13.36
C ASP A 45 15.82 -5.77 -14.28
N GLY A 46 16.28 -6.15 -15.47
CA GLY A 46 15.40 -6.61 -16.55
C GLY A 46 14.41 -5.52 -16.97
N ASP A 47 13.12 -5.84 -16.89
CA ASP A 47 11.99 -4.94 -17.16
C ASP A 47 11.62 -4.03 -15.98
N LYS A 48 12.13 -4.35 -14.78
CA LYS A 48 11.91 -3.56 -13.58
C LYS A 48 12.85 -2.37 -13.53
N TRP A 49 12.38 -1.27 -12.97
CA TRP A 49 13.21 -0.09 -12.79
C TRP A 49 12.76 0.74 -11.57
N ALA A 50 13.71 1.49 -11.02
CA ALA A 50 13.47 2.52 -10.04
C ALA A 50 14.21 3.79 -10.45
N ARG A 51 13.61 4.96 -10.23
CA ARG A 51 14.17 6.24 -10.64
C ARG A 51 13.98 7.30 -9.58
N PHE A 52 15.05 8.06 -9.34
CA PHE A 52 14.99 9.32 -8.63
C PHE A 52 15.02 10.48 -9.63
N GLU A 53 14.20 11.48 -9.42
CA GLU A 53 14.15 12.69 -10.24
C GLU A 53 14.26 13.94 -9.36
N PRO A 54 14.87 15.04 -9.85
CA PRO A 54 14.82 16.32 -9.17
C PRO A 54 13.38 16.78 -9.01
N PHE A 55 13.01 17.12 -7.78
CA PHE A 55 11.68 17.62 -7.45
C PHE A 55 11.78 18.55 -6.23
N ASP A 56 10.99 19.60 -6.22
CA ASP A 56 10.92 20.52 -5.07
C ASP A 56 9.78 20.10 -4.15
N GLY A 57 10.03 19.06 -3.34
CA GLY A 57 9.07 18.43 -2.47
C GLY A 57 9.34 16.95 -2.30
N PHE A 58 8.28 16.19 -1.98
CA PHE A 58 8.31 14.75 -1.89
C PHE A 58 7.15 14.13 -2.66
N LYS A 59 7.46 13.51 -3.78
CA LYS A 59 6.51 12.84 -4.65
C LYS A 59 6.91 11.38 -4.85
N VAL A 60 5.95 10.49 -4.82
CA VAL A 60 6.15 9.05 -5.08
C VAL A 60 5.21 8.61 -6.17
N GLY A 61 5.77 8.06 -7.25
CA GLY A 61 5.03 7.36 -8.29
C GLY A 61 5.34 5.87 -8.23
N PHE A 62 4.34 5.04 -8.44
CA PHE A 62 4.47 3.60 -8.45
C PHE A 62 3.57 3.00 -9.53
N SER A 63 4.14 2.07 -10.31
CA SER A 63 3.39 1.27 -11.29
C SER A 63 3.73 -0.18 -11.09
N ILE A 64 2.74 -1.05 -11.14
CA ILE A 64 2.92 -2.47 -10.97
C ILE A 64 2.07 -3.25 -11.97
N ASP A 65 2.68 -4.26 -12.57
CA ASP A 65 2.01 -5.27 -13.39
C ASP A 65 2.07 -6.60 -12.66
N PHE A 66 0.93 -7.22 -12.47
CA PHE A 66 0.85 -8.55 -11.89
C PHE A 66 0.60 -9.57 -13.01
N ASP A 67 1.46 -10.58 -13.08
CA ASP A 67 1.22 -11.77 -13.91
C ASP A 67 0.18 -12.67 -13.22
N HIS A 68 -1.07 -12.22 -13.29
CA HIS A 68 -2.19 -12.91 -12.64
C HIS A 68 -3.47 -12.70 -13.44
N PRO A 69 -4.34 -13.71 -13.62
CA PRO A 69 -5.56 -13.62 -14.43
C PRO A 69 -6.49 -12.47 -14.04
N MET A 70 -6.65 -12.20 -12.75
CA MET A 70 -7.47 -11.09 -12.23
C MET A 70 -6.95 -9.71 -12.63
N PHE A 71 -5.64 -9.59 -12.85
CA PHE A 71 -4.96 -8.33 -13.21
C PHE A 71 -4.47 -8.32 -14.65
N ALA A 72 -4.72 -9.39 -15.40
CA ALA A 72 -4.25 -9.55 -16.77
C ALA A 72 -4.64 -8.35 -17.64
N LYS A 73 -3.65 -7.73 -18.30
CA LYS A 73 -3.77 -6.59 -19.21
C LYS A 73 -4.01 -5.22 -18.56
N ARG A 74 -3.76 -5.04 -17.27
CA ARG A 74 -3.90 -3.74 -16.61
C ARG A 74 -2.66 -3.38 -15.82
N THR A 75 -1.97 -2.34 -16.25
CA THR A 75 -0.95 -1.68 -15.42
C THR A 75 -1.67 -0.84 -14.38
N SER A 76 -1.41 -1.10 -13.11
CA SER A 76 -1.89 -0.28 -12.01
C SER A 76 -0.83 0.75 -11.68
N SER A 77 -1.16 2.03 -11.74
CA SER A 77 -0.26 3.11 -11.42
C SER A 77 -0.91 4.14 -10.51
N SER A 78 -0.13 4.67 -9.58
CA SER A 78 -0.53 5.77 -8.70
C SER A 78 0.63 6.72 -8.51
N GLU A 79 0.33 8.01 -8.39
CA GLU A 79 1.30 9.05 -8.05
C GLU A 79 0.72 9.91 -6.93
N ILE A 80 1.51 10.16 -5.89
CA ILE A 80 1.13 10.95 -4.73
C ILE A 80 2.17 12.04 -4.51
N ASP A 81 1.72 13.29 -4.52
CA ASP A 81 2.51 14.47 -4.16
C ASP A 81 2.20 14.85 -2.71
N PHE A 82 3.14 14.54 -1.81
CA PHE A 82 2.99 14.83 -0.38
C PHE A 82 3.16 16.30 -0.01
N SER A 83 3.45 17.18 -0.96
CA SER A 83 3.42 18.63 -0.74
C SER A 83 1.97 19.17 -0.74
N THR A 84 1.05 18.49 -1.42
CA THR A 84 -0.35 18.91 -1.58
C THR A 84 -1.34 18.02 -0.82
N THR A 85 -0.91 16.84 -0.40
CA THR A 85 -1.75 15.88 0.32
C THR A 85 -1.04 15.30 1.54
N SER A 86 -1.77 14.64 2.41
CA SER A 86 -1.23 14.02 3.60
C SER A 86 -1.30 12.50 3.53
N PHE A 87 -0.28 11.84 4.07
CA PHE A 87 -0.27 10.40 4.26
C PHE A 87 -1.53 9.90 5.00
N VAL A 88 -1.99 10.66 5.99
CA VAL A 88 -3.17 10.29 6.80
C VAL A 88 -4.43 10.19 5.95
N LYS A 89 -4.64 11.15 5.04
CA LYS A 89 -5.85 11.22 4.22
C LYS A 89 -5.82 10.25 3.04
N GLU A 90 -4.68 10.16 2.36
CA GLU A 90 -4.60 9.51 1.04
C GLU A 90 -4.03 8.08 1.10
N VAL A 91 -3.23 7.77 2.12
CA VAL A 91 -2.45 6.52 2.12
C VAL A 91 -2.72 5.64 3.34
N SER A 92 -2.92 6.23 4.53
CA SER A 92 -2.89 5.47 5.78
C SER A 92 -3.93 4.36 5.87
N ARG A 93 -5.04 4.48 5.16
CA ARG A 93 -6.13 3.49 5.14
C ARG A 93 -6.02 2.48 4.01
N ALA A 94 -5.04 2.65 3.12
CA ALA A 94 -4.80 1.70 2.05
C ALA A 94 -4.40 0.33 2.62
N ARG A 95 -4.96 -0.73 2.05
CA ARG A 95 -4.64 -2.11 2.40
C ARG A 95 -3.90 -2.77 1.24
N THR A 96 -3.09 -3.75 1.57
CA THR A 96 -2.52 -4.66 0.58
C THR A 96 -3.42 -5.87 0.37
N PHE A 97 -3.08 -6.68 -0.60
CA PHE A 97 -3.74 -7.94 -0.87
C PHE A 97 -2.70 -9.06 -0.96
N GLY A 98 -3.15 -10.31 -0.82
CA GLY A 98 -2.33 -11.49 -1.03
C GLY A 98 -3.05 -12.48 -1.95
N PHE A 99 -2.28 -13.20 -2.76
CA PHE A 99 -2.81 -14.33 -3.50
C PHE A 99 -2.90 -15.55 -2.60
N THR A 100 -3.90 -16.41 -2.82
CA THR A 100 -4.11 -17.62 -2.02
C THR A 100 -2.84 -18.45 -1.87
N LYS A 101 -2.10 -18.65 -2.97
CA LYS A 101 -0.82 -19.39 -2.98
C LYS A 101 0.24 -18.77 -2.08
N ASP A 102 0.33 -17.44 -2.06
CA ASP A 102 1.30 -16.72 -1.23
C ASP A 102 0.93 -16.83 0.26
N VAL A 103 -0.37 -16.76 0.58
CA VAL A 103 -0.85 -16.92 1.96
C VAL A 103 -0.51 -18.30 2.51
N GLU A 104 -0.72 -19.36 1.73
CA GLU A 104 -0.37 -20.73 2.11
C GLU A 104 1.13 -20.89 2.32
N MET A 105 1.95 -20.37 1.41
CA MET A 105 3.39 -20.39 1.50
C MET A 105 3.90 -19.64 2.75
N MET A 106 3.36 -18.46 3.04
CA MET A 106 3.73 -17.69 4.23
C MET A 106 3.40 -18.46 5.51
N ARG A 107 2.19 -19.00 5.61
CA ARG A 107 1.78 -19.79 6.78
C ARG A 107 2.63 -21.03 7.01
N SER A 108 3.03 -21.73 5.96
CA SER A 108 3.93 -22.88 6.05
C SER A 108 5.32 -22.52 6.61
N ARG A 109 5.71 -21.25 6.51
CA ARG A 109 6.96 -20.70 7.06
C ARG A 109 6.78 -20.03 8.43
N GLY A 110 5.59 -20.10 9.02
CA GLY A 110 5.29 -19.45 10.30
C GLY A 110 5.15 -17.92 10.20
N LEU A 111 4.88 -17.38 8.99
CA LEU A 111 4.69 -15.96 8.73
C LEU A 111 3.20 -15.66 8.45
N GLY A 112 2.80 -14.40 8.59
CA GLY A 112 1.44 -13.97 8.35
C GLY A 112 0.41 -14.56 9.31
N LEU A 113 0.81 -14.97 10.51
CA LEU A 113 -0.06 -15.69 11.46
C LEU A 113 -1.20 -14.84 11.99
N GLY A 114 -1.07 -13.52 11.99
CA GLY A 114 -2.14 -12.58 12.36
C GLY A 114 -3.13 -12.29 11.23
N GLY A 115 -2.89 -12.81 10.01
CA GLY A 115 -3.74 -12.58 8.85
C GLY A 115 -5.05 -13.39 8.90
N SER A 116 -6.15 -12.69 8.65
CA SER A 116 -7.50 -13.25 8.54
C SER A 116 -8.26 -12.59 7.37
N MET A 117 -9.43 -13.12 7.03
CA MET A 117 -10.29 -12.52 6.01
C MET A 117 -10.82 -11.13 6.39
N ASP A 118 -10.69 -10.73 7.66
CA ASP A 118 -11.14 -9.42 8.14
C ASP A 118 -10.08 -8.32 7.94
N ASN A 119 -8.81 -8.70 7.86
CA ASN A 119 -7.70 -7.77 7.81
C ASN A 119 -6.76 -7.92 6.60
N VAL A 120 -6.94 -8.96 5.78
CA VAL A 120 -6.20 -9.20 4.54
C VAL A 120 -7.18 -9.37 3.39
N ILE A 121 -6.96 -8.67 2.28
CA ILE A 121 -7.68 -8.92 1.03
C ILE A 121 -7.02 -10.14 0.37
N VAL A 122 -7.80 -11.21 0.17
CA VAL A 122 -7.32 -12.45 -0.45
C VAL A 122 -7.92 -12.59 -1.84
N VAL A 123 -7.07 -12.85 -2.82
CA VAL A 123 -7.45 -12.97 -4.23
C VAL A 123 -7.09 -14.37 -4.72
N ASP A 124 -8.04 -15.06 -5.35
CA ASP A 124 -7.78 -16.26 -6.13
C ASP A 124 -7.69 -15.93 -7.63
N ASP A 125 -7.52 -16.94 -8.48
CA ASP A 125 -7.37 -16.77 -9.91
C ASP A 125 -8.57 -16.10 -10.60
N SER A 126 -9.73 -16.02 -9.93
CA SER A 126 -11.00 -15.59 -10.51
C SER A 126 -11.70 -14.45 -9.76
N ARG A 127 -11.44 -14.27 -8.48
CA ARG A 127 -12.18 -13.32 -7.64
C ARG A 127 -11.47 -12.95 -6.35
N VAL A 128 -11.98 -11.90 -5.70
CA VAL A 128 -11.67 -11.57 -4.31
C VAL A 128 -12.50 -12.48 -3.40
N LEU A 129 -11.86 -13.16 -2.46
CA LEU A 129 -12.51 -14.15 -1.58
C LEU A 129 -13.24 -13.53 -0.40
N ASN A 130 -12.88 -12.31 0.00
CA ASN A 130 -13.50 -11.62 1.12
C ASN A 130 -14.93 -11.20 0.78
N ALA A 131 -15.93 -11.78 1.46
CA ALA A 131 -17.35 -11.47 1.21
C ALA A 131 -17.70 -9.99 1.47
N GLU A 132 -17.01 -9.35 2.42
CA GLU A 132 -17.22 -7.97 2.84
C GLU A 132 -15.96 -7.09 2.71
N GLY A 133 -14.87 -7.63 2.21
CA GLY A 133 -13.55 -7.00 2.17
C GLY A 133 -13.48 -5.67 1.43
N LEU A 134 -14.48 -5.36 0.62
CA LEU A 134 -14.61 -4.12 -0.13
C LEU A 134 -15.31 -2.99 0.65
N ARG A 135 -16.06 -3.30 1.70
CA ARG A 135 -16.82 -2.28 2.46
C ARG A 135 -15.95 -1.34 3.29
N TYR A 136 -14.73 -1.72 3.60
CA TYR A 136 -13.83 -0.96 4.46
C TYR A 136 -12.79 -0.12 3.71
N VAL A 137 -12.78 -0.12 2.38
CA VAL A 137 -11.95 0.80 1.59
C VAL A 137 -12.71 2.11 1.40
N HIS A 138 -13.03 2.80 2.50
CA HIS A 138 -13.53 4.16 2.43
C HIS A 138 -12.40 5.11 2.00
N ARG A 139 -12.45 5.54 0.74
CA ARG A 139 -11.88 6.76 0.16
C ARG A 139 -10.41 7.06 0.51
N ALA A 140 -9.51 6.30 -0.06
CA ALA A 140 -8.28 6.87 -0.56
C ALA A 140 -8.48 7.02 -2.08
N SER A 141 -8.73 8.23 -2.55
CA SER A 141 -9.21 8.51 -3.89
C SER A 141 -8.34 8.01 -5.05
N ASN A 142 -7.10 7.59 -4.80
CA ASN A 142 -6.19 7.09 -5.83
C ASN A 142 -5.93 5.58 -5.76
N LEU A 143 -5.93 4.97 -4.57
CA LEU A 143 -5.78 3.51 -4.42
C LEU A 143 -7.11 2.79 -4.58
N GLU A 144 -8.22 3.44 -4.23
CA GLU A 144 -9.59 2.99 -4.52
C GLU A 144 -9.81 2.91 -6.02
N ASP A 145 -9.37 3.92 -6.79
CA ASP A 145 -9.43 3.90 -8.26
C ASP A 145 -8.60 2.76 -8.85
N VAL A 146 -7.47 2.42 -8.28
CA VAL A 146 -6.68 1.25 -8.68
C VAL A 146 -7.44 -0.04 -8.37
N PHE A 147 -8.06 -0.14 -7.21
CA PHE A 147 -8.81 -1.33 -6.81
C PHE A 147 -10.12 -1.47 -7.60
N ILE A 148 -10.87 -0.39 -7.84
CA ILE A 148 -12.08 -0.36 -8.67
C ILE A 148 -11.74 -0.72 -10.12
N LYS A 149 -10.65 -0.20 -10.65
CA LYS A 149 -10.14 -0.58 -11.99
C LYS A 149 -9.76 -2.06 -12.08
N LEU A 150 -9.24 -2.64 -11.00
CA LEU A 150 -8.86 -4.04 -10.94
C LEU A 150 -10.06 -4.99 -10.82
N THR A 151 -11.09 -4.62 -10.06
CA THR A 151 -12.23 -5.49 -9.79
C THR A 151 -13.44 -5.22 -10.69
N GLY A 152 -13.49 -4.08 -11.39
CA GLY A 152 -14.59 -3.68 -12.24
C GLY A 152 -15.91 -3.41 -11.49
N ARG A 153 -15.85 -3.23 -10.18
CA ARG A 153 -17.02 -2.97 -9.33
C ARG A 153 -16.92 -1.58 -8.73
N GLU A 154 -17.88 -0.72 -9.05
CA GLU A 154 -18.15 0.47 -8.26
C GLU A 154 -18.72 0.07 -6.90
N LEU A 155 -18.18 0.67 -5.85
CA LEU A 155 -18.81 0.62 -4.54
C LEU A 155 -20.12 1.40 -4.64
N ARG A 156 -21.24 0.71 -4.70
CA ARG A 156 -22.56 1.33 -4.52
C ARG A 156 -22.76 1.60 -3.04
N ASP A 157 -23.22 2.83 -2.77
CA ASP A 157 -23.59 3.37 -1.45
C ASP A 157 -24.45 2.43 -0.61
#